data_e04eeb4fc59fff7f56a44bb09bca06dc
#
_entry.id   e04eeb4fc59fff7f56a44bb09bca06dc
#
_cell.length_a   1.000
_cell.length_b   1.000
_cell.length_c   1.000
_cell.angle_alpha   90.00
_cell.angle_beta   90.00
_cell.angle_gamma   90.00
#
_symmetry.space_group_name_H-M   'P 1'
#
loop_
_entity.id
_entity.type
_entity.pdbx_description
1 polymer ?
#
loop_
_entity_poly.entity_id
_entity_poly.type
_entity_poly.pdbx_seq_one_letter_code
_entity_poly.pdbx_strand_id
1 'polypeptide(L)'
;MKIMIFNSLYYPYRVGGAEISVQLLAEELVRQGNTVRVVTLGENKRREEKLVNGVNLVVLPMKNIYWPYSEQKKTALKKLLWHFFDIYNIFAYQQVSDEIKNYNPDVVHTNNISGFSVCVWSAVKKFNVKLVHTSRDYYLFHPNSTLFKNGKNMNSKCFEVLFWSFIKKKLSKRVDVYIGISHFISHLHLENGFFKSAKSAVIYNAVDKVVCTPRSNHQIRVGFLGRLTYEKGFDEYCSLAGRYKSDVDYDFIAAGRFVNNGSVETLSNMANSAGVTVKGYMELQQFLDSVDLVVLPIKWNEPFGRTIVECALANKIVITTSTGALPELSELMDNIIISDNLYDGFKKGISRIKEPVDTTSHADMFKSKIIAEQYLSYYK
;
A
#
# COMPACT_ATOMS: atom_id res chain seq x y z
N MET A 1 22.93 12.82 6.11
CA MET A 1 21.94 13.77 5.55
C MET A 1 20.79 13.98 6.52
N LYS A 2 20.17 15.17 6.50
CA LYS A 2 18.92 15.45 7.21
C LYS A 2 17.74 15.23 6.26
N ILE A 3 17.00 14.16 6.47
CA ILE A 3 15.91 13.72 5.59
C ILE A 3 14.59 13.99 6.30
N MET A 4 13.65 14.67 5.61
CA MET A 4 12.29 14.86 6.11
C MET A 4 11.30 14.08 5.23
N ILE A 5 10.55 13.17 5.83
CA ILE A 5 9.57 12.33 5.13
C ILE A 5 8.15 12.75 5.53
N PHE A 6 7.30 13.04 4.55
CA PHE A 6 5.87 13.27 4.78
C PHE A 6 5.07 12.03 4.40
N ASN A 7 4.27 11.54 5.34
CA ASN A 7 3.28 10.49 5.12
C ASN A 7 2.05 10.72 5.99
N SER A 8 0.85 10.54 5.46
CA SER A 8 -0.41 10.83 6.19
C SER A 8 -0.49 10.14 7.54
N LEU A 9 -0.07 8.89 7.61
CA LEU A 9 -0.02 8.07 8.82
C LEU A 9 1.36 7.45 9.01
N TYR A 10 1.71 7.13 10.24
CA TYR A 10 2.95 6.43 10.59
C TYR A 10 2.74 5.56 11.83
N TYR A 11 3.63 4.60 12.06
CA TYR A 11 3.60 3.75 13.26
C TYR A 11 3.39 4.58 14.55
N PRO A 12 2.52 4.16 15.49
CA PRO A 12 1.79 2.88 15.55
C PRO A 12 0.49 2.80 14.72
N TYR A 13 0.04 3.92 14.13
CA TYR A 13 -1.18 3.94 13.31
C TYR A 13 -0.91 3.37 11.92
N ARG A 14 -1.54 2.24 11.62
CA ARG A 14 -1.42 1.53 10.34
C ARG A 14 -2.80 1.22 9.80
N VAL A 15 -3.04 1.56 8.54
CA VAL A 15 -4.26 1.23 7.79
C VAL A 15 -3.95 0.24 6.65
N GLY A 16 -2.72 0.31 6.12
CA GLY A 16 -2.32 -0.52 4.99
C GLY A 16 -0.82 -0.76 4.91
N GLY A 17 -0.35 -1.22 3.75
CA GLY A 17 1.06 -1.53 3.51
C GLY A 17 1.96 -0.30 3.31
N ALA A 18 1.39 0.87 2.99
CA ALA A 18 2.16 2.08 2.74
C ALA A 18 2.89 2.57 4.00
N GLU A 19 2.21 2.55 5.15
CA GLU A 19 2.79 2.95 6.44
C GLU A 19 3.95 2.04 6.84
N ILE A 20 3.81 0.73 6.62
CA ILE A 20 4.86 -0.26 6.88
C ILE A 20 6.08 0.03 5.98
N SER A 21 5.85 0.27 4.69
CA SER A 21 6.94 0.55 3.73
C SER A 21 7.70 1.83 4.06
N VAL A 22 6.98 2.90 4.50
CA VAL A 22 7.62 4.15 4.93
C VAL A 22 8.37 3.97 6.24
N GLN A 23 7.84 3.17 7.17
CA GLN A 23 8.50 2.85 8.43
C GLN A 23 9.83 2.13 8.18
N LEU A 24 9.81 1.03 7.40
CA LEU A 24 11.01 0.27 7.07
C LEU A 24 12.07 1.13 6.38
N LEU A 25 11.66 1.99 5.45
CA LEU A 25 12.57 2.93 4.79
C LEU A 25 13.16 3.92 5.79
N ALA A 26 12.35 4.57 6.62
CA ALA A 26 12.81 5.59 7.56
C ALA A 26 13.78 5.01 8.61
N GLU A 27 13.46 3.85 9.18
CA GLU A 27 14.30 3.15 10.15
C GLU A 27 15.61 2.68 9.52
N GLU A 28 15.58 2.20 8.28
CA GLU A 28 16.80 1.79 7.56
C GLU A 28 17.71 2.98 7.22
N LEU A 29 17.11 4.11 6.79
CA LEU A 29 17.87 5.33 6.56
C LEU A 29 18.61 5.83 7.83
N VAL A 30 17.96 5.68 9.01
CA VAL A 30 18.62 5.96 10.31
C VAL A 30 19.76 4.99 10.55
N ARG A 31 19.56 3.68 10.33
CA ARG A 31 20.64 2.66 10.47
C ARG A 31 21.83 2.94 9.57
N GLN A 32 21.60 3.57 8.41
CA GLN A 32 22.65 4.00 7.48
C GLN A 32 23.26 5.38 7.83
N GLY A 33 23.04 5.89 9.06
CA GLY A 33 23.68 7.09 9.59
C GLY A 33 23.04 8.41 9.17
N ASN A 34 21.81 8.41 8.67
CA ASN A 34 21.07 9.62 8.35
C ASN A 34 20.23 10.11 9.54
N THR A 35 19.99 11.42 9.61
CA THR A 35 19.05 12.00 10.56
C THR A 35 17.68 12.09 9.87
N VAL A 36 16.71 11.30 10.32
CA VAL A 36 15.40 11.18 9.67
C VAL A 36 14.32 11.75 10.56
N ARG A 37 13.53 12.69 10.01
CA ARG A 37 12.28 13.16 10.59
C ARG A 37 11.12 12.70 9.73
N VAL A 38 10.16 12.01 10.34
CA VAL A 38 8.87 11.70 9.71
C VAL A 38 7.83 12.66 10.24
N VAL A 39 7.13 13.33 9.32
CA VAL A 39 6.02 14.24 9.62
C VAL A 39 4.73 13.56 9.20
N THR A 40 3.82 13.36 10.14
CA THR A 40 2.54 12.68 9.95
C THR A 40 1.39 13.49 10.54
N LEU A 41 0.16 13.07 10.27
CA LEU A 41 -1.05 13.70 10.80
C LEU A 41 -1.63 12.90 11.96
N GLY A 42 -2.29 13.61 12.86
CA GLY A 42 -3.03 13.04 13.98
C GLY A 42 -4.34 13.78 14.24
N GLU A 43 -5.20 13.15 15.03
CA GLU A 43 -6.46 13.75 15.50
C GLU A 43 -6.23 14.82 16.58
N ASN A 44 -5.06 14.79 17.23
CA ASN A 44 -4.69 15.68 18.31
C ASN A 44 -4.69 17.15 17.86
N LYS A 45 -5.05 18.06 18.77
CA LYS A 45 -5.10 19.50 18.49
C LYS A 45 -3.74 20.19 18.53
N ARG A 46 -2.70 19.51 19.02
CA ARG A 46 -1.36 20.07 19.24
C ARG A 46 -0.32 19.23 18.49
N ARG A 47 0.76 19.89 18.09
CA ARG A 47 1.96 19.25 17.56
C ARG A 47 2.60 18.38 18.66
N GLU A 48 2.91 17.16 18.31
CA GLU A 48 3.66 16.24 19.18
C GLU A 48 4.97 15.84 18.46
N GLU A 49 6.01 15.59 19.26
CA GLU A 49 7.30 15.11 18.76
C GLU A 49 7.79 13.99 19.66
N LYS A 50 8.23 12.89 19.09
CA LYS A 50 8.74 11.73 19.82
C LYS A 50 9.76 10.96 19.00
N LEU A 51 10.65 10.25 19.69
CA LEU A 51 11.60 9.34 19.05
C LEU A 51 10.99 7.93 18.97
N VAL A 52 10.95 7.36 17.78
CA VAL A 52 10.41 6.01 17.54
C VAL A 52 11.40 5.23 16.69
N ASN A 53 12.01 4.18 17.24
CA ASN A 53 13.01 3.35 16.57
C ASN A 53 14.14 4.17 15.90
N GLY A 54 14.61 5.23 16.57
CA GLY A 54 15.63 6.13 16.06
C GLY A 54 15.15 7.22 15.08
N VAL A 55 13.88 7.15 14.65
CA VAL A 55 13.25 8.16 13.79
C VAL A 55 12.61 9.26 14.62
N ASN A 56 12.91 10.52 14.31
CA ASN A 56 12.22 11.66 14.90
C ASN A 56 10.82 11.79 14.29
N LEU A 57 9.79 11.37 15.03
CA LEU A 57 8.39 11.42 14.60
C LEU A 57 7.71 12.70 15.07
N VAL A 58 7.22 13.49 14.13
CA VAL A 58 6.38 14.67 14.35
C VAL A 58 4.96 14.36 13.93
N VAL A 59 4.02 14.49 14.85
CA VAL A 59 2.58 14.35 14.61
C VAL A 59 1.96 15.73 14.59
N LEU A 60 1.48 16.17 13.44
CA LEU A 60 0.82 17.46 13.25
C LEU A 60 -0.70 17.31 13.39
N PRO A 61 -1.39 18.29 14.01
CA PRO A 61 -2.84 18.34 13.97
C PRO A 61 -3.32 18.49 12.53
N MET A 62 -4.24 17.62 12.09
CA MET A 62 -4.79 17.72 10.75
C MET A 62 -5.61 19.01 10.59
N LYS A 63 -5.30 19.79 9.60
CA LYS A 63 -5.96 21.06 9.24
C LYS A 63 -7.02 20.85 8.15
N ASN A 64 -7.97 19.94 8.40
CA ASN A 64 -9.11 19.69 7.52
C ASN A 64 -10.40 19.58 8.37
N ILE A 65 -11.55 19.38 7.75
CA ILE A 65 -12.87 19.47 8.36
C ILE A 65 -13.07 18.44 9.48
N TYR A 66 -12.56 17.22 9.31
CA TYR A 66 -12.65 16.15 10.29
C TYR A 66 -11.52 15.13 10.11
N TRP A 67 -11.25 14.35 11.15
CA TRP A 67 -10.33 13.21 11.10
C TRP A 67 -10.95 12.05 10.31
N PRO A 68 -10.36 11.61 9.16
CA PRO A 68 -11.02 10.65 8.26
C PRO A 68 -11.04 9.22 8.79
N TYR A 69 -10.20 8.90 9.77
CA TYR A 69 -10.08 7.55 10.34
C TYR A 69 -10.94 7.36 11.61
N SER A 70 -11.82 8.32 11.95
CA SER A 70 -12.79 8.16 13.04
C SER A 70 -13.92 7.20 12.63
N GLU A 71 -14.47 6.45 13.59
CA GLU A 71 -15.57 5.51 13.36
C GLU A 71 -16.92 6.20 12.99
N GLN A 72 -17.01 7.50 13.23
CA GLN A 72 -18.23 8.27 12.99
C GLN A 72 -18.55 8.36 11.49
N LYS A 73 -19.74 7.95 11.09
CA LYS A 73 -20.25 8.15 9.73
C LYS A 73 -20.40 9.65 9.43
N LYS A 74 -19.79 10.10 8.36
CA LYS A 74 -19.90 11.48 7.87
C LYS A 74 -20.85 11.55 6.68
N THR A 75 -21.60 12.66 6.57
CA THR A 75 -22.51 12.89 5.43
C THR A 75 -21.72 13.02 4.11
N ALA A 76 -22.36 12.73 2.99
CA ALA A 76 -21.74 12.85 1.67
C ALA A 76 -21.21 14.27 1.39
N LEU A 77 -21.95 15.30 1.81
CA LEU A 77 -21.51 16.70 1.66
C LEU A 77 -20.24 17.00 2.46
N LYS A 78 -20.15 16.55 3.72
CA LYS A 78 -18.93 16.73 4.52
C LYS A 78 -17.72 16.02 3.92
N LYS A 79 -17.93 14.80 3.35
CA LYS A 79 -16.87 14.07 2.63
C LYS A 79 -16.42 14.84 1.39
N LEU A 80 -17.37 15.35 0.60
CA LEU A 80 -17.06 16.13 -0.60
C LEU A 80 -16.24 17.38 -0.27
N LEU A 81 -16.68 18.16 0.73
CA LEU A 81 -15.97 19.36 1.19
C LEU A 81 -14.57 19.01 1.71
N TRP A 82 -14.42 17.92 2.47
CA TRP A 82 -13.12 17.45 2.93
C TRP A 82 -12.16 17.20 1.77
N HIS A 83 -12.62 16.54 0.70
CA HIS A 83 -11.81 16.26 -0.48
C HIS A 83 -11.48 17.52 -1.29
N PHE A 84 -12.38 18.51 -1.34
CA PHE A 84 -12.07 19.81 -1.95
C PHE A 84 -10.95 20.54 -1.21
N PHE A 85 -11.02 20.62 0.11
CA PHE A 85 -9.93 21.18 0.92
C PHE A 85 -8.63 20.40 0.75
N ASP A 86 -8.70 19.09 0.54
CA ASP A 86 -7.53 18.22 0.37
C ASP A 86 -6.91 18.31 -1.04
N ILE A 87 -7.50 19.02 -1.99
CA ILE A 87 -6.83 19.31 -3.28
C ILE A 87 -5.64 20.24 -3.04
N TYR A 88 -5.85 21.38 -2.33
CA TYR A 88 -4.81 22.32 -1.95
C TYR A 88 -5.17 23.00 -0.63
N ASN A 89 -4.58 22.53 0.45
CA ASN A 89 -4.91 22.97 1.80
C ASN A 89 -3.98 24.10 2.26
N ILE A 90 -4.48 25.35 2.24
CA ILE A 90 -3.71 26.53 2.64
C ILE A 90 -3.35 26.54 4.14
N PHE A 91 -4.17 25.91 4.98
CA PHE A 91 -3.90 25.83 6.42
C PHE A 91 -2.79 24.83 6.73
N ALA A 92 -2.74 23.71 5.98
CA ALA A 92 -1.64 22.75 6.06
C ALA A 92 -0.34 23.34 5.48
N TYR A 93 -0.43 24.20 4.46
CA TYR A 93 0.74 24.86 3.84
C TYR A 93 1.59 25.61 4.87
N GLN A 94 0.97 26.42 5.74
CA GLN A 94 1.73 27.17 6.76
C GLN A 94 2.40 26.23 7.75
N GLN A 95 1.67 25.24 8.25
CA GLN A 95 2.17 24.26 9.21
C GLN A 95 3.35 23.46 8.65
N VAL A 96 3.25 23.01 7.40
CA VAL A 96 4.33 22.31 6.68
C VAL A 96 5.54 23.22 6.47
N SER A 97 5.29 24.51 6.09
CA SER A 97 6.37 25.50 5.90
C SER A 97 7.15 25.73 7.19
N ASP A 98 6.47 25.81 8.34
CA ASP A 98 7.10 26.00 9.64
C ASP A 98 7.97 24.78 10.01
N GLU A 99 7.50 23.55 9.77
CA GLU A 99 8.30 22.33 10.00
C GLU A 99 9.54 22.27 9.12
N ILE A 100 9.43 22.61 7.82
CA ILE A 100 10.57 22.62 6.90
C ILE A 100 11.59 23.67 7.34
N LYS A 101 11.12 24.89 7.65
CA LYS A 101 12.00 25.99 8.11
C LYS A 101 12.75 25.60 9.40
N ASN A 102 12.04 25.04 10.38
CA ASN A 102 12.63 24.72 11.68
C ASN A 102 13.61 23.54 11.63
N TYR A 103 13.31 22.54 10.80
CA TYR A 103 14.19 21.37 10.68
C TYR A 103 15.35 21.59 9.72
N ASN A 104 15.16 22.42 8.69
CA ASN A 104 16.14 22.69 7.63
C ASN A 104 16.70 21.39 7.00
N PRO A 105 15.84 20.60 6.31
CA PRO A 105 16.27 19.33 5.73
C PRO A 105 17.10 19.52 4.46
N ASP A 106 18.00 18.56 4.17
CA ASP A 106 18.72 18.48 2.89
C ASP A 106 17.78 18.02 1.76
N VAL A 107 16.82 17.16 2.09
CA VAL A 107 15.82 16.61 1.16
C VAL A 107 14.47 16.40 1.86
N VAL A 108 13.40 16.66 1.11
CA VAL A 108 12.03 16.31 1.51
C VAL A 108 11.51 15.20 0.62
N HIS A 109 11.07 14.11 1.23
CA HIS A 109 10.47 12.97 0.56
C HIS A 109 8.99 12.86 0.93
N THR A 110 8.10 12.99 -0.03
CA THR A 110 6.65 12.87 0.15
C THR A 110 6.15 11.51 -0.35
N ASN A 111 5.26 10.89 0.42
CA ASN A 111 4.60 9.63 0.07
C ASN A 111 3.08 9.84 -0.02
N ASN A 112 2.28 9.19 0.83
CA ASN A 112 0.86 9.49 0.91
C ASN A 112 0.67 10.82 1.63
N ILE A 113 0.14 11.82 0.93
CA ILE A 113 -0.05 13.19 1.42
C ILE A 113 -1.53 13.58 1.52
N SER A 114 -2.44 12.62 1.57
CA SER A 114 -3.85 12.87 1.87
C SER A 114 -3.98 13.51 3.26
N GLY A 115 -4.78 14.56 3.38
CA GLY A 115 -4.88 15.39 4.58
C GLY A 115 -3.87 16.53 4.66
N PHE A 116 -2.64 16.35 4.17
CA PHE A 116 -1.70 17.45 3.90
C PHE A 116 -2.04 18.19 2.62
N SER A 117 -2.46 17.48 1.59
CA SER A 117 -2.62 17.91 0.20
C SER A 117 -1.30 18.14 -0.55
N VAL A 118 -1.41 18.44 -1.85
CA VAL A 118 -0.23 18.80 -2.67
C VAL A 118 0.37 20.17 -2.35
N CYS A 119 -0.17 20.90 -1.36
CA CYS A 119 0.43 22.13 -0.86
C CYS A 119 1.83 21.89 -0.26
N VAL A 120 2.13 20.67 0.20
CA VAL A 120 3.46 20.27 0.67
C VAL A 120 4.53 20.54 -0.38
N TRP A 121 4.26 20.22 -1.65
CA TRP A 121 5.21 20.46 -2.73
C TRP A 121 5.49 21.96 -2.93
N SER A 122 4.47 22.80 -2.76
CA SER A 122 4.63 24.24 -2.82
C SER A 122 5.44 24.78 -1.63
N ALA A 123 5.19 24.25 -0.44
CA ALA A 123 5.93 24.64 0.76
C ALA A 123 7.42 24.26 0.66
N VAL A 124 7.73 23.07 0.17
CA VAL A 124 9.14 22.63 -0.04
C VAL A 124 9.86 23.55 -1.00
N LYS A 125 9.23 23.90 -2.13
CA LYS A 125 9.86 24.76 -3.15
C LYS A 125 10.06 26.21 -2.71
N LYS A 126 9.31 26.68 -1.71
CA LYS A 126 9.57 27.98 -1.07
C LYS A 126 10.96 28.06 -0.43
N PHE A 127 11.48 26.94 0.08
CA PHE A 127 12.79 26.84 0.75
C PHE A 127 13.90 26.31 -0.17
N ASN A 128 13.63 26.10 -1.44
CA ASN A 128 14.58 25.57 -2.43
C ASN A 128 15.20 24.23 -2.03
N VAL A 129 14.45 23.40 -1.31
CA VAL A 129 14.86 22.06 -0.89
C VAL A 129 14.54 21.04 -1.99
N LYS A 130 15.39 20.06 -2.18
CA LYS A 130 15.17 18.94 -3.10
C LYS A 130 13.92 18.17 -2.71
N LEU A 131 13.03 17.93 -3.67
CA LEU A 131 11.73 17.30 -3.47
C LEU A 131 11.62 15.97 -4.20
N VAL A 132 11.52 14.90 -3.45
CA VAL A 132 11.24 13.54 -3.93
C VAL A 132 9.79 13.18 -3.63
N HIS A 133 9.09 12.54 -4.56
CA HIS A 133 7.76 11.99 -4.33
C HIS A 133 7.68 10.53 -4.73
N THR A 134 7.13 9.70 -3.84
CA THR A 134 6.81 8.30 -4.15
C THR A 134 5.31 8.09 -4.18
N SER A 135 4.78 7.66 -5.33
CA SER A 135 3.37 7.26 -5.44
C SER A 135 3.19 5.82 -4.97
N ARG A 136 2.39 5.65 -3.91
CA ARG A 136 2.06 4.35 -3.31
C ARG A 136 0.62 3.90 -3.53
N ASP A 137 -0.23 4.82 -4.04
CA ASP A 137 -1.64 4.62 -4.31
C ASP A 137 -2.12 5.57 -5.42
N TYR A 138 -3.43 5.71 -5.59
CA TYR A 138 -4.06 6.55 -6.60
C TYR A 138 -4.57 7.90 -6.08
N TYR A 139 -4.13 8.36 -4.91
CA TYR A 139 -4.55 9.63 -4.32
C TYR A 139 -4.42 10.82 -5.27
N LEU A 140 -3.39 10.84 -6.09
CA LEU A 140 -3.19 11.95 -7.05
C LEU A 140 -4.26 11.97 -8.15
N PHE A 141 -4.83 10.82 -8.49
CA PHE A 141 -5.90 10.70 -9.48
C PHE A 141 -7.27 10.99 -8.89
N HIS A 142 -7.59 10.37 -7.75
CA HIS A 142 -8.94 10.37 -7.23
C HIS A 142 -8.98 10.28 -5.69
N PRO A 143 -9.97 10.92 -5.03
CA PRO A 143 -10.11 10.89 -3.58
C PRO A 143 -10.23 9.51 -2.93
N ASN A 144 -10.77 8.50 -3.65
CA ASN A 144 -10.89 7.15 -3.11
C ASN A 144 -9.55 6.40 -3.01
N SER A 145 -8.48 6.95 -3.60
CA SER A 145 -7.11 6.40 -3.59
C SER A 145 -6.96 4.96 -4.09
N THR A 146 -8.00 4.40 -4.73
CA THR A 146 -8.00 3.04 -5.27
C THR A 146 -8.24 2.98 -6.77
N LEU A 147 -8.82 4.01 -7.37
CA LEU A 147 -9.37 4.01 -8.73
C LEU A 147 -10.30 2.80 -9.00
N PHE A 148 -10.96 2.32 -7.95
CA PHE A 148 -11.91 1.22 -8.02
C PHE A 148 -13.27 1.67 -7.48
N LYS A 149 -14.33 1.49 -8.27
CA LYS A 149 -15.68 1.95 -7.94
C LYS A 149 -16.72 1.03 -8.58
N ASN A 150 -17.75 0.65 -7.84
CA ASN A 150 -18.83 -0.22 -8.32
C ASN A 150 -18.33 -1.54 -8.94
N GLY A 151 -17.35 -2.18 -8.30
CA GLY A 151 -16.79 -3.46 -8.75
C GLY A 151 -15.86 -3.40 -9.97
N LYS A 152 -15.48 -2.20 -10.45
CA LYS A 152 -14.63 -2.02 -11.64
C LYS A 152 -13.54 -1.00 -11.42
N ASN A 153 -12.42 -1.18 -12.13
CA ASN A 153 -11.37 -0.18 -12.22
C ASN A 153 -11.86 1.04 -13.01
N MET A 154 -11.64 2.22 -12.45
CA MET A 154 -12.00 3.50 -13.09
C MET A 154 -11.02 3.83 -14.21
N ASN A 155 -11.53 4.37 -15.30
CA ASN A 155 -10.68 4.90 -16.36
C ASN A 155 -9.99 6.20 -15.89
N SER A 156 -8.66 6.25 -15.96
CA SER A 156 -7.87 7.42 -15.57
C SER A 156 -8.18 8.69 -16.40
N LYS A 157 -8.82 8.53 -17.55
CA LYS A 157 -9.22 9.63 -18.45
C LYS A 157 -10.70 10.01 -18.31
N CYS A 158 -11.48 9.40 -17.39
CA CYS A 158 -12.86 9.83 -17.19
C CYS A 158 -12.92 11.22 -16.52
N PHE A 159 -14.03 11.94 -16.76
CA PHE A 159 -14.21 13.32 -16.27
C PHE A 159 -14.00 13.45 -14.75
N GLU A 160 -14.53 12.52 -13.96
CA GLU A 160 -14.39 12.51 -12.50
C GLU A 160 -12.92 12.49 -12.08
N VAL A 161 -12.11 11.61 -12.69
CA VAL A 161 -10.68 11.48 -12.40
C VAL A 161 -9.92 12.72 -12.89
N LEU A 162 -10.20 13.22 -14.09
CA LEU A 162 -9.57 14.41 -14.62
C LEU A 162 -9.83 15.64 -13.75
N PHE A 163 -11.05 15.80 -13.26
CA PHE A 163 -11.43 16.89 -12.35
C PHE A 163 -10.62 16.86 -11.06
N TRP A 164 -10.60 15.71 -10.34
CA TRP A 164 -9.89 15.59 -9.07
C TRP A 164 -8.37 15.65 -9.21
N SER A 165 -7.84 15.27 -10.35
CA SER A 165 -6.39 15.22 -10.60
C SER A 165 -5.80 16.52 -11.16
N PHE A 166 -6.59 17.42 -11.71
CA PHE A 166 -6.13 18.59 -12.49
C PHE A 166 -5.08 19.44 -11.75
N ILE A 167 -5.41 19.91 -10.55
CA ILE A 167 -4.52 20.74 -9.74
C ILE A 167 -3.30 19.93 -9.27
N LYS A 168 -3.52 18.69 -8.81
CA LYS A 168 -2.47 17.79 -8.36
C LYS A 168 -1.45 17.53 -9.48
N LYS A 169 -1.93 17.27 -10.69
CA LYS A 169 -1.11 17.10 -11.88
C LYS A 169 -0.33 18.37 -12.24
N LYS A 170 -0.96 19.56 -12.18
CA LYS A 170 -0.27 20.83 -12.43
C LYS A 170 0.87 21.06 -11.43
N LEU A 171 0.64 20.77 -10.15
CA LEU A 171 1.63 20.96 -9.08
C LEU A 171 2.70 19.87 -9.03
N SER A 172 2.45 18.68 -9.60
CA SER A 172 3.45 17.61 -9.68
C SER A 172 4.71 18.01 -10.48
N LYS A 173 4.64 19.05 -11.33
CA LYS A 173 5.79 19.64 -12.02
C LYS A 173 6.84 20.23 -11.07
N ARG A 174 6.50 20.46 -9.79
CA ARG A 174 7.42 20.97 -8.76
C ARG A 174 8.29 19.88 -8.14
N VAL A 175 7.97 18.61 -8.38
CA VAL A 175 8.74 17.47 -7.89
C VAL A 175 10.01 17.32 -8.72
N ASP A 176 11.17 17.18 -8.06
CA ASP A 176 12.45 17.00 -8.74
C ASP A 176 12.68 15.54 -9.13
N VAL A 177 12.29 14.61 -8.23
CA VAL A 177 12.42 13.17 -8.45
C VAL A 177 11.09 12.49 -8.16
N TYR A 178 10.59 11.74 -9.12
CA TYR A 178 9.41 10.91 -9.00
C TYR A 178 9.79 9.44 -8.93
N ILE A 179 9.20 8.73 -7.98
CA ILE A 179 9.41 7.29 -7.80
C ILE A 179 8.07 6.56 -7.81
N GLY A 180 7.92 5.60 -8.72
CA GLY A 180 6.84 4.62 -8.69
C GLY A 180 7.25 3.39 -7.90
N ILE A 181 6.33 2.82 -7.10
CA ILE A 181 6.61 1.59 -6.35
C ILE A 181 6.49 0.32 -7.19
N SER A 182 6.20 0.47 -8.47
CA SER A 182 6.15 -0.57 -9.51
C SER A 182 6.24 0.10 -10.87
N HIS A 183 6.57 -0.66 -11.91
CA HIS A 183 6.53 -0.19 -13.29
C HIS A 183 5.10 0.22 -13.68
N PHE A 184 4.11 -0.55 -13.25
CA PHE A 184 2.70 -0.24 -13.48
C PHE A 184 2.31 1.15 -12.93
N ILE A 185 2.58 1.44 -11.65
CA ILE A 185 2.18 2.71 -11.03
C ILE A 185 2.98 3.89 -11.60
N SER A 186 4.27 3.67 -11.92
CA SER A 186 5.11 4.68 -12.55
C SER A 186 4.58 5.06 -13.92
N HIS A 187 4.32 4.08 -14.78
CA HIS A 187 3.81 4.26 -16.12
C HIS A 187 2.45 4.96 -16.13
N LEU A 188 1.52 4.52 -15.27
CA LEU A 188 0.21 5.12 -15.14
C LEU A 188 0.28 6.63 -14.82
N HIS A 189 1.14 7.05 -13.89
CA HIS A 189 1.28 8.47 -13.57
C HIS A 189 1.91 9.27 -14.72
N LEU A 190 3.00 8.79 -15.29
CA LEU A 190 3.72 9.48 -16.36
C LEU A 190 2.87 9.64 -17.62
N GLU A 191 2.18 8.58 -18.06
CA GLU A 191 1.28 8.62 -19.23
C GLU A 191 0.10 9.57 -19.05
N ASN A 192 -0.40 9.69 -17.81
CA ASN A 192 -1.46 10.66 -17.50
C ASN A 192 -0.91 12.08 -17.28
N GLY A 193 0.38 12.29 -17.51
CA GLY A 193 1.04 13.62 -17.55
C GLY A 193 1.35 14.21 -16.20
N PHE A 194 1.45 13.40 -15.14
CA PHE A 194 2.07 13.80 -13.88
C PHE A 194 3.60 13.85 -14.02
N PHE A 195 4.27 14.58 -13.15
CA PHE A 195 5.73 14.60 -12.97
C PHE A 195 6.56 14.86 -14.24
N LYS A 196 6.03 15.59 -15.20
CA LYS A 196 6.66 15.82 -16.54
C LYS A 196 8.08 16.38 -16.48
N SER A 197 8.43 17.10 -15.40
CA SER A 197 9.74 17.74 -15.23
C SER A 197 10.66 16.98 -14.27
N ALA A 198 10.18 15.90 -13.67
CA ALA A 198 10.92 15.13 -12.67
C ALA A 198 11.80 14.07 -13.32
N LYS A 199 12.96 13.80 -12.72
CA LYS A 199 13.67 12.54 -12.97
C LYS A 199 12.84 11.40 -12.42
N SER A 200 12.50 10.39 -13.23
CA SER A 200 11.66 9.28 -12.81
C SER A 200 12.46 8.00 -12.58
N ALA A 201 12.02 7.19 -11.61
CA ALA A 201 12.57 5.88 -11.31
C ALA A 201 11.50 4.93 -10.78
N VAL A 202 11.80 3.64 -10.75
CA VAL A 202 11.02 2.62 -10.07
C VAL A 202 11.85 2.07 -8.91
N ILE A 203 11.30 2.11 -7.71
CA ILE A 203 11.89 1.50 -6.51
C ILE A 203 10.77 0.74 -5.80
N TYR A 204 10.89 -0.56 -5.71
CA TYR A 204 9.91 -1.41 -5.05
C TYR A 204 9.77 -1.11 -3.55
N ASN A 205 8.68 -1.56 -2.95
CA ASN A 205 8.54 -1.47 -1.49
C ASN A 205 9.49 -2.45 -0.80
N ALA A 206 10.08 -2.02 0.31
CA ALA A 206 10.82 -2.91 1.18
C ALA A 206 9.91 -3.97 1.78
N VAL A 207 10.32 -5.23 1.69
CA VAL A 207 9.63 -6.38 2.28
C VAL A 207 10.66 -7.27 2.95
N ASP A 208 10.52 -7.46 4.25
CA ASP A 208 11.41 -8.34 4.99
C ASP A 208 10.93 -9.80 4.86
N LYS A 209 11.89 -10.71 4.65
CA LYS A 209 11.60 -12.14 4.53
C LYS A 209 11.14 -12.69 5.88
N VAL A 210 10.04 -13.43 5.85
CA VAL A 210 9.53 -14.21 6.98
C VAL A 210 9.93 -15.67 6.78
N VAL A 211 10.52 -16.26 7.81
CA VAL A 211 10.88 -17.70 7.79
C VAL A 211 9.70 -18.49 8.34
N CYS A 212 9.14 -19.38 7.53
CA CYS A 212 7.98 -20.19 7.89
C CYS A 212 8.37 -21.58 8.31
N THR A 213 7.63 -22.13 9.27
CA THR A 213 7.71 -23.54 9.64
C THR A 213 6.75 -24.35 8.75
N PRO A 214 7.24 -25.38 8.03
CA PRO A 214 6.37 -26.24 7.23
C PRO A 214 5.31 -26.93 8.11
N ARG A 215 4.08 -27.01 7.62
CA ARG A 215 3.03 -27.78 8.28
C ARG A 215 3.20 -29.27 7.98
N SER A 216 2.89 -30.10 8.96
CA SER A 216 2.97 -31.56 8.86
C SER A 216 1.61 -32.27 8.67
N ASN A 217 0.53 -31.51 8.40
CA ASN A 217 -0.82 -32.06 8.23
C ASN A 217 -1.07 -32.56 6.79
N HIS A 218 -1.91 -33.62 6.69
CA HIS A 218 -2.35 -34.16 5.40
C HIS A 218 -3.31 -33.20 4.65
N GLN A 219 -4.12 -32.42 5.39
CA GLN A 219 -5.08 -31.49 4.83
C GLN A 219 -4.38 -30.19 4.36
N ILE A 220 -4.58 -29.83 3.11
CA ILE A 220 -4.05 -28.58 2.52
C ILE A 220 -4.88 -27.40 3.01
N ARG A 221 -4.22 -26.46 3.69
CA ARG A 221 -4.87 -25.23 4.12
C ARG A 221 -4.60 -24.11 3.15
N VAL A 222 -5.67 -23.59 2.58
CA VAL A 222 -5.70 -22.47 1.63
C VAL A 222 -5.98 -21.19 2.40
N GLY A 223 -5.12 -20.18 2.23
CA GLY A 223 -5.21 -18.92 2.96
C GLY A 223 -5.58 -17.73 2.11
N PHE A 224 -6.38 -16.81 2.67
CA PHE A 224 -6.55 -15.45 2.18
C PHE A 224 -6.02 -14.48 3.23
N LEU A 225 -5.21 -13.49 2.83
CA LEU A 225 -4.64 -12.48 3.73
C LEU A 225 -4.91 -11.07 3.22
N GLY A 226 -5.55 -10.23 4.04
CA GLY A 226 -5.79 -8.84 3.72
C GLY A 226 -7.17 -8.34 4.13
N ARG A 227 -7.54 -7.14 3.69
CA ARG A 227 -8.89 -6.61 3.91
C ARG A 227 -9.92 -7.51 3.22
N LEU A 228 -10.96 -7.89 3.96
CA LEU A 228 -12.03 -8.75 3.44
C LEU A 228 -13.05 -7.88 2.67
N THR A 229 -12.73 -7.60 1.41
CA THR A 229 -13.45 -6.65 0.56
C THR A 229 -13.54 -7.13 -0.89
N TYR A 230 -14.48 -6.56 -1.67
CA TYR A 230 -14.65 -6.90 -3.08
C TYR A 230 -13.43 -6.55 -3.95
N GLU A 231 -12.78 -5.41 -3.69
CA GLU A 231 -11.60 -5.02 -4.47
C GLU A 231 -10.40 -5.96 -4.25
N LYS A 232 -10.34 -6.62 -3.08
CA LYS A 232 -9.35 -7.66 -2.79
C LYS A 232 -9.76 -9.06 -3.26
N GLY A 233 -10.98 -9.19 -3.84
CA GLY A 233 -11.49 -10.44 -4.38
C GLY A 233 -11.93 -11.46 -3.33
N PHE A 234 -12.29 -11.02 -2.12
CA PHE A 234 -12.70 -11.94 -1.07
C PHE A 234 -13.96 -12.74 -1.44
N ASP A 235 -14.85 -12.18 -2.24
CA ASP A 235 -16.01 -12.87 -2.81
C ASP A 235 -15.62 -13.99 -3.77
N GLU A 236 -14.61 -13.79 -4.62
CA GLU A 236 -14.07 -14.84 -5.51
C GLU A 236 -13.38 -15.96 -4.71
N TYR A 237 -12.66 -15.59 -3.66
CA TYR A 237 -12.08 -16.56 -2.73
C TYR A 237 -13.17 -17.42 -2.07
N CYS A 238 -14.26 -16.81 -1.60
CA CYS A 238 -15.39 -17.55 -1.05
C CYS A 238 -16.05 -18.43 -2.12
N SER A 239 -16.17 -17.97 -3.36
CA SER A 239 -16.70 -18.76 -4.46
C SER A 239 -15.84 -20.01 -4.74
N LEU A 240 -14.51 -19.86 -4.73
CA LEU A 240 -13.58 -20.98 -4.84
C LEU A 240 -13.76 -21.96 -3.68
N ALA A 241 -13.75 -21.46 -2.44
CA ALA A 241 -13.92 -22.31 -1.25
C ALA A 241 -15.23 -23.11 -1.28
N GLY A 242 -16.33 -22.48 -1.72
CA GLY A 242 -17.63 -23.14 -1.82
C GLY A 242 -17.66 -24.35 -2.75
N ARG A 243 -16.82 -24.36 -3.80
CA ARG A 243 -16.68 -25.52 -4.71
C ARG A 243 -16.01 -26.73 -4.04
N TYR A 244 -15.17 -26.48 -3.06
CA TYR A 244 -14.40 -27.52 -2.34
C TYR A 244 -14.92 -27.76 -0.92
N LYS A 245 -16.07 -27.20 -0.56
CA LYS A 245 -16.64 -27.26 0.80
C LYS A 245 -16.83 -28.70 1.33
N SER A 246 -17.15 -29.64 0.45
CA SER A 246 -17.37 -31.07 0.81
C SER A 246 -16.11 -31.89 0.63
N ASP A 247 -15.00 -31.32 0.21
CA ASP A 247 -13.73 -31.99 0.00
C ASP A 247 -12.90 -31.90 1.28
N VAL A 248 -12.66 -33.03 1.91
CA VAL A 248 -11.96 -33.14 3.20
C VAL A 248 -10.45 -32.84 3.10
N ASP A 249 -9.91 -32.83 1.89
CA ASP A 249 -8.50 -32.56 1.65
C ASP A 249 -8.15 -31.07 1.76
N TYR A 250 -9.15 -30.18 1.76
CA TYR A 250 -8.95 -28.75 1.80
C TYR A 250 -9.61 -28.07 3.00
N ASP A 251 -8.90 -27.07 3.58
CA ASP A 251 -9.39 -26.19 4.63
C ASP A 251 -9.16 -24.72 4.20
N PHE A 252 -10.20 -23.91 4.17
CA PHE A 252 -10.12 -22.52 3.71
C PHE A 252 -10.18 -21.56 4.88
N ILE A 253 -9.12 -20.76 5.08
CA ILE A 253 -9.06 -19.76 6.13
C ILE A 253 -8.83 -18.35 5.56
N ALA A 254 -9.38 -17.34 6.23
CA ALA A 254 -9.16 -15.94 5.87
C ALA A 254 -8.68 -15.14 7.08
N ALA A 255 -7.55 -14.44 6.93
CA ALA A 255 -7.02 -13.52 7.92
C ALA A 255 -7.16 -12.08 7.44
N GLY A 256 -7.81 -11.24 8.25
CA GLY A 256 -8.06 -9.83 7.94
C GLY A 256 -9.31 -9.30 8.60
N ARG A 257 -9.63 -8.04 8.28
CA ARG A 257 -10.81 -7.37 8.82
C ARG A 257 -11.76 -6.99 7.70
N PHE A 258 -13.05 -7.12 7.95
CA PHE A 258 -14.06 -6.49 7.12
C PHE A 258 -13.97 -4.97 7.24
N VAL A 259 -14.15 -4.29 6.12
CA VAL A 259 -14.19 -2.81 6.10
C VAL A 259 -15.65 -2.37 6.10
N ASN A 260 -16.00 -1.47 7.01
CA ASN A 260 -17.39 -0.98 7.16
C ASN A 260 -17.78 -0.05 5.99
N ASN A 261 -18.09 -0.65 4.84
CA ASN A 261 -18.51 0.02 3.60
C ASN A 261 -19.87 -0.45 3.07
N GLY A 262 -20.68 -1.10 3.93
CA GLY A 262 -22.01 -1.63 3.57
C GLY A 262 -21.99 -3.05 3.00
N SER A 263 -20.84 -3.67 2.81
CA SER A 263 -20.70 -5.04 2.26
C SER A 263 -20.36 -6.10 3.31
N VAL A 264 -20.20 -5.71 4.58
CA VAL A 264 -19.74 -6.61 5.65
C VAL A 264 -20.65 -7.82 5.81
N GLU A 265 -21.97 -7.58 5.93
CA GLU A 265 -22.95 -8.66 6.12
C GLU A 265 -22.94 -9.62 4.94
N THR A 266 -22.97 -9.10 3.70
CA THR A 266 -22.96 -9.91 2.49
C THR A 266 -21.71 -10.80 2.41
N LEU A 267 -20.53 -10.21 2.59
CA LEU A 267 -19.26 -10.96 2.50
C LEU A 267 -19.09 -11.95 3.67
N SER A 268 -19.59 -11.61 4.87
CA SER A 268 -19.60 -12.54 6.01
C SER A 268 -20.52 -13.74 5.76
N ASN A 269 -21.70 -13.51 5.21
CA ASN A 269 -22.63 -14.59 4.84
C ASN A 269 -22.06 -15.47 3.73
N MET A 270 -21.37 -14.89 2.73
CA MET A 270 -20.68 -15.65 1.69
C MET A 270 -19.58 -16.54 2.28
N ALA A 271 -18.76 -16.03 3.19
CA ALA A 271 -17.72 -16.82 3.86
C ALA A 271 -18.30 -17.99 4.64
N ASN A 272 -19.32 -17.76 5.46
CA ASN A 272 -20.00 -18.79 6.23
C ASN A 272 -20.62 -19.87 5.33
N SER A 273 -21.33 -19.46 4.27
CA SER A 273 -21.95 -20.38 3.31
C SER A 273 -20.93 -21.23 2.57
N ALA A 274 -19.75 -20.67 2.27
CA ALA A 274 -18.65 -21.33 1.59
C ALA A 274 -17.79 -22.21 2.50
N GLY A 275 -17.98 -22.17 3.82
CA GLY A 275 -17.15 -22.91 4.78
C GLY A 275 -15.79 -22.25 5.05
N VAL A 276 -15.63 -20.96 4.77
CA VAL A 276 -14.38 -20.23 5.06
C VAL A 276 -14.31 -19.87 6.54
N THR A 277 -13.24 -20.26 7.22
CA THR A 277 -12.99 -19.87 8.60
C THR A 277 -12.33 -18.49 8.66
N VAL A 278 -13.06 -17.47 9.07
CA VAL A 278 -12.53 -16.11 9.23
C VAL A 278 -11.85 -15.98 10.60
N LYS A 279 -10.54 -15.77 10.60
CA LYS A 279 -9.68 -15.69 11.81
C LYS A 279 -9.55 -14.26 12.38
N GLY A 280 -10.09 -13.24 11.70
CA GLY A 280 -9.83 -11.85 12.07
C GLY A 280 -8.39 -11.41 11.74
N TYR A 281 -7.88 -10.41 12.45
CA TYR A 281 -6.49 -9.98 12.28
C TYR A 281 -5.53 -11.07 12.81
N MET A 282 -4.55 -11.40 12.01
CA MET A 282 -3.43 -12.28 12.40
C MET A 282 -2.11 -11.58 12.08
N GLU A 283 -1.09 -11.83 12.91
CA GLU A 283 0.28 -11.47 12.54
C GLU A 283 0.75 -12.30 11.34
N LEU A 284 1.54 -11.66 10.46
CA LEU A 284 1.98 -12.26 9.20
C LEU A 284 2.63 -13.63 9.41
N GLN A 285 3.54 -13.76 10.38
CA GLN A 285 4.21 -15.02 10.71
C GLN A 285 3.20 -16.12 11.04
N GLN A 286 2.25 -15.83 11.94
CA GLN A 286 1.23 -16.80 12.38
C GLN A 286 0.34 -17.25 11.23
N PHE A 287 -0.02 -16.32 10.33
CA PHE A 287 -0.80 -16.66 9.15
C PHE A 287 0.00 -17.59 8.23
N LEU A 288 1.23 -17.23 7.90
CA LEU A 288 2.07 -17.97 6.98
C LEU A 288 2.41 -19.38 7.51
N ASP A 289 2.63 -19.52 8.83
CA ASP A 289 2.82 -20.84 9.46
C ASP A 289 1.55 -21.70 9.45
N SER A 290 0.37 -21.06 9.30
CA SER A 290 -0.92 -21.76 9.33
C SER A 290 -1.43 -22.20 7.94
N VAL A 291 -0.80 -21.81 6.83
CA VAL A 291 -1.26 -22.09 5.47
C VAL A 291 -0.21 -22.78 4.61
N ASP A 292 -0.67 -23.54 3.61
CA ASP A 292 0.19 -24.20 2.62
C ASP A 292 0.21 -23.45 1.29
N LEU A 293 -0.92 -22.83 0.93
CA LEU A 293 -1.17 -22.11 -0.32
C LEU A 293 -1.90 -20.80 -0.03
N VAL A 294 -1.63 -19.75 -0.78
CA VAL A 294 -2.31 -18.45 -0.64
C VAL A 294 -3.04 -18.09 -1.92
N VAL A 295 -4.30 -17.67 -1.79
CA VAL A 295 -5.13 -17.24 -2.92
C VAL A 295 -5.62 -15.82 -2.69
N LEU A 296 -5.21 -14.90 -3.57
CA LEU A 296 -5.52 -13.47 -3.50
C LEU A 296 -6.05 -13.01 -4.87
N PRO A 297 -7.34 -13.24 -5.18
CA PRO A 297 -7.92 -12.96 -6.49
C PRO A 297 -8.28 -11.46 -6.63
N ILE A 298 -7.28 -10.61 -6.62
CA ILE A 298 -7.38 -9.15 -6.56
C ILE A 298 -8.07 -8.59 -7.81
N LYS A 299 -9.09 -7.74 -7.62
CA LYS A 299 -9.89 -7.16 -8.73
C LYS A 299 -9.46 -5.74 -9.12
N TRP A 300 -8.97 -4.96 -8.16
CA TRP A 300 -8.48 -3.62 -8.46
C TRP A 300 -7.06 -3.66 -9.02
N ASN A 301 -6.67 -2.63 -9.71
CA ASN A 301 -5.29 -2.51 -10.16
C ASN A 301 -4.36 -2.32 -8.95
N GLU A 302 -3.75 -3.40 -8.48
CA GLU A 302 -2.89 -3.38 -7.30
C GLU A 302 -1.62 -2.55 -7.58
N PRO A 303 -1.31 -1.50 -6.79
CA PRO A 303 -0.14 -0.64 -7.04
C PRO A 303 1.20 -1.34 -6.90
N PHE A 304 1.30 -2.37 -6.02
CA PHE A 304 2.51 -3.17 -5.81
C PHE A 304 2.20 -4.63 -5.46
N GLY A 305 1.34 -4.87 -4.46
CA GLY A 305 1.05 -6.24 -4.01
C GLY A 305 1.96 -6.71 -2.87
N ARG A 306 2.19 -5.85 -1.86
CA ARG A 306 3.05 -6.15 -0.71
C ARG A 306 2.76 -7.53 -0.10
N THR A 307 1.49 -7.86 0.17
CA THR A 307 1.08 -9.14 0.75
C THR A 307 1.46 -10.33 -0.13
N ILE A 308 1.40 -10.17 -1.46
CA ILE A 308 1.80 -11.20 -2.42
C ILE A 308 3.31 -11.46 -2.32
N VAL A 309 4.11 -10.39 -2.29
CA VAL A 309 5.57 -10.50 -2.11
C VAL A 309 5.92 -11.13 -0.77
N GLU A 310 5.25 -10.73 0.33
CA GLU A 310 5.44 -11.32 1.67
C GLU A 310 5.20 -12.83 1.67
N CYS A 311 4.10 -13.28 1.06
CA CYS A 311 3.77 -14.70 0.95
C CYS A 311 4.76 -15.45 0.05
N ALA A 312 5.13 -14.85 -1.09
CA ALA A 312 6.05 -15.47 -2.03
C ALA A 312 7.47 -15.62 -1.45
N LEU A 313 7.99 -14.59 -0.77
CA LEU A 313 9.28 -14.64 -0.06
C LEU A 313 9.30 -15.66 1.08
N ALA A 314 8.13 -15.98 1.64
CA ALA A 314 7.95 -17.06 2.62
C ALA A 314 7.81 -18.46 1.97
N ASN A 315 8.16 -18.59 0.70
CA ASN A 315 8.08 -19.83 -0.09
C ASN A 315 6.66 -20.42 -0.21
N LYS A 316 5.61 -19.58 -0.10
CA LYS A 316 4.24 -20.01 -0.38
C LYS A 316 3.94 -19.86 -1.86
N ILE A 317 3.23 -20.83 -2.44
CA ILE A 317 2.60 -20.64 -3.74
C ILE A 317 1.48 -19.60 -3.57
N VAL A 318 1.48 -18.57 -4.41
CA VAL A 318 0.49 -17.50 -4.40
C VAL A 318 -0.27 -17.49 -5.72
N ILE A 319 -1.57 -17.64 -5.65
CA ILE A 319 -2.45 -17.54 -6.83
C ILE A 319 -3.10 -16.17 -6.81
N THR A 320 -2.99 -15.45 -7.91
CA THR A 320 -3.57 -14.11 -8.04
C THR A 320 -3.98 -13.83 -9.50
N THR A 321 -4.49 -12.63 -9.76
CA THR A 321 -5.00 -12.18 -11.06
C THR A 321 -3.98 -11.33 -11.83
N SER A 322 -4.26 -10.99 -13.09
CA SER A 322 -3.41 -10.17 -13.96
C SER A 322 -3.59 -8.65 -13.76
N THR A 323 -3.94 -8.18 -12.54
CA THR A 323 -4.29 -6.78 -12.29
C THR A 323 -3.13 -5.93 -11.75
N GLY A 324 -2.98 -4.71 -12.27
CA GLY A 324 -2.00 -3.73 -11.77
C GLY A 324 -0.56 -4.19 -11.91
N ALA A 325 0.19 -4.16 -10.81
CA ALA A 325 1.59 -4.56 -10.75
C ALA A 325 1.81 -6.08 -10.59
N LEU A 326 0.75 -6.90 -10.55
CA LEU A 326 0.90 -8.32 -10.24
C LEU A 326 1.60 -9.12 -11.34
N PRO A 327 1.39 -8.84 -12.64
CA PRO A 327 2.17 -9.49 -13.71
C PRO A 327 3.68 -9.28 -13.56
N GLU A 328 4.15 -8.07 -13.26
CA GLU A 328 5.58 -7.81 -13.07
C GLU A 328 6.18 -8.55 -11.87
N LEU A 329 5.40 -8.79 -10.81
CA LEU A 329 5.83 -9.60 -9.67
C LEU A 329 5.95 -11.09 -10.03
N SER A 330 5.05 -11.60 -10.87
CA SER A 330 5.10 -13.00 -11.31
C SER A 330 6.27 -13.29 -12.24
N GLU A 331 6.79 -12.29 -12.97
CA GLU A 331 8.03 -12.40 -13.74
C GLU A 331 9.28 -12.46 -12.85
N LEU A 332 9.19 -11.91 -11.63
CA LEU A 332 10.27 -11.90 -10.66
C LEU A 332 10.25 -13.13 -9.72
N MET A 333 9.11 -13.78 -9.54
CA MET A 333 8.92 -14.84 -8.55
C MET A 333 8.09 -15.99 -9.11
N ASP A 334 8.71 -17.12 -9.40
CA ASP A 334 8.08 -18.28 -10.02
C ASP A 334 6.94 -18.91 -9.22
N ASN A 335 6.88 -18.66 -7.92
CA ASN A 335 5.82 -19.12 -7.03
C ASN A 335 4.59 -18.21 -7.01
N ILE A 336 4.56 -17.15 -7.82
CA ILE A 336 3.36 -16.33 -8.08
C ILE A 336 2.71 -16.82 -9.36
N ILE A 337 1.51 -17.37 -9.24
CA ILE A 337 0.73 -17.89 -10.36
C ILE A 337 -0.34 -16.86 -10.73
N ILE A 338 -0.20 -16.27 -11.90
CA ILE A 338 -1.25 -15.42 -12.48
C ILE A 338 -2.30 -16.32 -13.16
N SER A 339 -3.57 -16.11 -12.80
CA SER A 339 -4.68 -16.80 -13.44
C SER A 339 -5.97 -15.98 -13.34
N ASP A 340 -6.55 -15.64 -14.47
CA ASP A 340 -7.86 -14.96 -14.50
C ASP A 340 -9.01 -15.98 -14.32
N ASN A 341 -8.76 -17.26 -14.55
CA ASN A 341 -9.61 -18.36 -14.11
C ASN A 341 -9.08 -18.91 -12.78
N LEU A 342 -9.72 -18.51 -11.67
CA LEU A 342 -9.25 -18.87 -10.33
C LEU A 342 -9.21 -20.38 -10.08
N TYR A 343 -10.14 -21.14 -10.67
CA TYR A 343 -10.20 -22.60 -10.56
C TYR A 343 -9.00 -23.28 -11.21
N ASP A 344 -8.62 -22.86 -12.40
CA ASP A 344 -7.46 -23.43 -13.11
C ASP A 344 -6.16 -23.01 -12.42
N GLY A 345 -6.09 -21.76 -11.94
CA GLY A 345 -4.97 -21.28 -11.12
C GLY A 345 -4.81 -22.10 -9.83
N PHE A 346 -5.92 -22.43 -9.16
CA PHE A 346 -5.91 -23.25 -7.97
C PHE A 346 -5.37 -24.66 -8.22
N LYS A 347 -5.84 -25.34 -9.25
CA LYS A 347 -5.32 -26.68 -9.65
C LYS A 347 -3.82 -26.65 -9.91
N LYS A 348 -3.36 -25.63 -10.67
CA LYS A 348 -1.93 -25.42 -10.94
C LYS A 348 -1.15 -25.15 -9.66
N GLY A 349 -1.71 -24.38 -8.71
CA GLY A 349 -1.09 -24.12 -7.42
C GLY A 349 -0.95 -25.38 -6.58
N ILE A 350 -2.01 -26.20 -6.50
CA ILE A 350 -1.99 -27.47 -5.79
C ILE A 350 -0.92 -28.44 -6.33
N SER A 351 -0.77 -28.57 -7.63
CA SER A 351 0.26 -29.43 -8.22
C SER A 351 1.68 -28.99 -7.86
N ARG A 352 1.88 -27.69 -7.58
CA ARG A 352 3.20 -27.10 -7.30
C ARG A 352 3.55 -26.97 -5.81
N ILE A 353 2.63 -27.26 -4.89
CA ILE A 353 2.88 -27.09 -3.42
C ILE A 353 4.13 -27.85 -2.94
N LYS A 354 4.44 -29.00 -3.54
CA LYS A 354 5.58 -29.84 -3.17
C LYS A 354 6.86 -29.53 -3.96
N GLU A 355 6.80 -28.63 -4.93
CA GLU A 355 7.98 -28.24 -5.69
C GLU A 355 8.89 -27.33 -4.86
N PRO A 356 10.20 -27.49 -4.90
CA PRO A 356 11.11 -26.56 -4.27
C PRO A 356 11.01 -25.21 -4.98
N VAL A 357 10.82 -24.13 -4.21
CA VAL A 357 10.77 -22.76 -4.72
C VAL A 357 12.08 -22.08 -4.40
N ASP A 358 12.82 -21.65 -5.41
CA ASP A 358 13.99 -20.79 -5.23
C ASP A 358 13.56 -19.32 -5.24
N THR A 359 13.45 -18.75 -4.04
CA THR A 359 13.16 -17.31 -3.87
C THR A 359 14.42 -16.49 -3.61
N THR A 360 15.60 -17.09 -3.62
CA THR A 360 16.84 -16.43 -3.17
C THR A 360 17.34 -15.39 -4.15
N SER A 361 17.24 -15.65 -5.45
CA SER A 361 17.77 -14.78 -6.51
C SER A 361 17.13 -13.38 -6.53
N HIS A 362 15.83 -13.26 -6.18
CA HIS A 362 15.09 -11.99 -6.23
C HIS A 362 14.75 -11.42 -4.85
N ALA A 363 14.92 -12.19 -3.76
CA ALA A 363 14.63 -11.73 -2.41
C ALA A 363 15.44 -10.49 -2.00
N ASP A 364 16.67 -10.39 -2.49
CA ASP A 364 17.58 -9.29 -2.13
C ASP A 364 17.08 -7.93 -2.61
N MET A 365 16.40 -7.86 -3.75
CA MET A 365 15.88 -6.61 -4.30
C MET A 365 14.80 -5.94 -3.43
N PHE A 366 14.15 -6.70 -2.54
CA PHE A 366 13.13 -6.19 -1.62
C PHE A 366 13.68 -5.86 -0.23
N LYS A 367 14.96 -6.19 0.06
CA LYS A 367 15.56 -5.90 1.38
C LYS A 367 15.56 -4.41 1.68
N SER A 368 15.19 -4.05 2.90
CA SER A 368 15.14 -2.66 3.36
C SER A 368 16.44 -1.91 3.11
N LYS A 369 17.59 -2.59 3.27
CA LYS A 369 18.93 -2.02 3.02
C LYS A 369 19.11 -1.59 1.57
N ILE A 370 18.82 -2.47 0.62
CA ILE A 370 18.95 -2.20 -0.82
C ILE A 370 18.00 -1.09 -1.25
N ILE A 371 16.75 -1.15 -0.78
CA ILE A 371 15.74 -0.12 -1.06
C ILE A 371 16.20 1.26 -0.54
N ALA A 372 16.72 1.33 0.68
CA ALA A 372 17.22 2.59 1.24
C ALA A 372 18.42 3.14 0.48
N GLU A 373 19.36 2.28 0.05
CA GLU A 373 20.51 2.66 -0.80
C GLU A 373 20.04 3.24 -2.14
N GLN A 374 19.02 2.63 -2.78
CA GLN A 374 18.44 3.16 -4.00
C GLN A 374 17.83 4.55 -3.77
N TYR A 375 17.04 4.76 -2.71
CA TYR A 375 16.50 6.08 -2.38
C TYR A 375 17.60 7.11 -2.12
N LEU A 376 18.67 6.76 -1.40
CA LEU A 376 19.79 7.66 -1.11
C LEU A 376 20.51 8.13 -2.38
N SER A 377 20.54 7.31 -3.45
CA SER A 377 21.11 7.71 -4.73
C SER A 377 20.33 8.84 -5.41
N TYR A 378 19.02 8.96 -5.10
CA TYR A 378 18.15 10.02 -5.59
C TYR A 378 18.03 11.21 -4.65
N TYR A 379 18.42 11.07 -3.39
CA TYR A 379 18.42 12.17 -2.41
C TYR A 379 19.63 13.12 -2.58
N LYS A 380 20.72 12.61 -3.09
CA LYS A 380 21.91 13.38 -3.50
C LYS A 380 21.66 14.10 -4.87
#